data_5a5af399a758a80953e1db35f74e59de
#
_entry.id   5a5af399a758a80953e1db35f74e59de
#
_cell.length_a   1.000
_cell.length_b   1.000
_cell.length_c   1.000
_cell.angle_alpha   90.00
_cell.angle_beta   90.00
_cell.angle_gamma   90.00
#
_symmetry.space_group_name_H-M   'P 1'
#
loop_
_entity.id
_entity.type
_entity.pdbx_description
1 polymer ?
#
loop_
_entity_poly.entity_id
_entity_poly.type
_entity_poly.pdbx_seq_one_letter_code
_entity_poly.pdbx_strand_id
1 'polypeptide(L)'
;MSSFSIWLLLEKESRSNYRQIVKTISKRLKAPIFEPHCTIYGHLNTDIEILKPFVTELAKNYNQFSASVKKIKSGDSYSKSLYVSIKNSGALNQLNTICKNKFSRLKKYGFDPHISIAYGIFSNEEIYFATKSIIIPSHVVFNGLSIVKTGKNVKSWETVFQRQF
;
A
#
# COMPACT_ATOMS: atom_id res chain seq x y z
N MET A 1 -3.73 9.00 -20.42
CA MET A 1 -4.10 7.67 -19.86
C MET A 1 -4.12 7.75 -18.35
N SER A 2 -5.05 7.08 -17.70
CA SER A 2 -5.09 6.98 -16.24
C SER A 2 -3.98 6.06 -15.75
N SER A 3 -3.35 6.39 -14.62
CA SER A 3 -2.38 5.53 -13.95
C SER A 3 -3.09 4.67 -12.91
N PHE A 4 -2.83 3.38 -12.90
CA PHE A 4 -3.41 2.45 -11.95
C PHE A 4 -2.33 1.80 -11.08
N SER A 5 -2.73 1.39 -9.89
CA SER A 5 -1.90 0.59 -8.98
C SER A 5 -2.71 -0.59 -8.48
N ILE A 6 -2.04 -1.71 -8.27
CA ILE A 6 -2.61 -2.91 -7.64
C ILE A 6 -2.20 -2.89 -6.17
N TRP A 7 -3.18 -2.84 -5.29
CA TRP A 7 -3.00 -2.81 -3.84
C TRP A 7 -3.47 -4.08 -3.19
N LEU A 8 -2.80 -4.49 -2.13
CA LEU A 8 -3.32 -5.44 -1.15
C LEU A 8 -4.30 -4.74 -0.22
N LEU A 9 -5.45 -5.36 -0.03
CA LEU A 9 -6.48 -4.95 0.93
C LEU A 9 -6.13 -5.51 2.30
N LEU A 10 -6.11 -4.64 3.30
CA LEU A 10 -5.97 -5.05 4.69
C LEU A 10 -7.28 -5.70 5.16
N GLU A 11 -7.16 -6.80 5.89
CA GLU A 11 -8.27 -7.43 6.60
C GLU A 11 -8.85 -6.43 7.64
N LYS A 12 -10.08 -6.64 8.07
CA LYS A 12 -10.88 -5.71 8.88
C LYS A 12 -10.16 -5.17 10.12
N GLU A 13 -9.54 -6.03 10.91
CA GLU A 13 -8.84 -5.63 12.14
C GLU A 13 -7.54 -4.87 11.79
N SER A 14 -6.72 -5.42 10.91
CA SER A 14 -5.51 -4.76 10.41
C SER A 14 -5.84 -3.40 9.82
N ARG A 15 -6.88 -3.30 9.01
CA ARG A 15 -7.34 -2.04 8.42
C ARG A 15 -7.76 -1.03 9.47
N SER A 16 -8.52 -1.44 10.49
CA SER A 16 -8.94 -0.58 11.59
C SER A 16 -7.74 0.00 12.34
N ASN A 17 -6.77 -0.87 12.67
CA ASN A 17 -5.54 -0.47 13.37
C ASN A 17 -4.73 0.55 12.56
N TYR A 18 -4.49 0.29 11.27
CA TYR A 18 -3.73 1.20 10.42
C TYR A 18 -4.47 2.49 10.08
N ARG A 19 -5.80 2.47 9.95
CA ARG A 19 -6.61 3.69 9.83
C ARG A 19 -6.45 4.60 11.05
N GLN A 20 -6.43 4.02 12.25
CA GLN A 20 -6.21 4.78 13.48
C GLN A 20 -4.80 5.38 13.54
N ILE A 21 -3.78 4.62 13.12
CA ILE A 21 -2.40 5.11 13.03
C ILE A 21 -2.32 6.28 12.03
N VAL A 22 -2.83 6.10 10.81
CA VAL A 22 -2.86 7.16 9.77
C VAL A 22 -3.58 8.39 10.29
N LYS A 23 -4.76 8.26 10.90
CA LYS A 23 -5.54 9.37 11.45
C LYS A 23 -4.75 10.13 12.53
N THR A 24 -4.11 9.41 13.44
CA THR A 24 -3.35 10.00 14.55
C THR A 24 -2.13 10.77 14.03
N ILE A 25 -1.34 10.15 13.15
CA ILE A 25 -0.13 10.76 12.58
C ILE A 25 -0.50 11.93 11.66
N SER A 26 -1.51 11.76 10.79
CA SER A 26 -1.97 12.83 9.90
C SER A 26 -2.45 14.07 10.67
N LYS A 27 -3.11 13.88 11.82
CA LYS A 27 -3.50 15.00 12.69
C LYS A 27 -2.27 15.72 13.26
N ARG A 28 -1.25 14.97 13.70
CA ARG A 28 -0.02 15.54 14.28
C ARG A 28 0.82 16.30 13.25
N LEU A 29 0.90 15.77 12.03
CA LEU A 29 1.70 16.31 10.94
C LEU A 29 0.93 17.25 9.99
N LYS A 30 -0.36 17.48 10.23
CA LYS A 30 -1.28 18.21 9.31
C LYS A 30 -1.24 17.65 7.89
N ALA A 31 -1.12 16.33 7.78
CA ALA A 31 -1.03 15.58 6.54
C ALA A 31 -2.40 15.08 6.06
N PRO A 32 -2.58 14.71 4.78
CA PRO A 32 -3.82 14.14 4.29
C PRO A 32 -4.10 12.77 4.92
N ILE A 33 -5.38 12.49 5.18
CA ILE A 33 -5.85 11.15 5.55
C ILE A 33 -6.12 10.35 4.28
N PHE A 34 -5.74 9.08 4.30
CA PHE A 34 -5.92 8.16 3.16
C PHE A 34 -6.16 6.74 3.65
N GLU A 35 -6.61 5.85 2.77
CA GLU A 35 -6.83 4.44 3.06
C GLU A 35 -5.49 3.68 3.15
N PRO A 36 -5.17 3.02 4.27
CA PRO A 36 -3.95 2.24 4.40
C PRO A 36 -3.96 1.04 3.45
N HIS A 37 -2.84 0.81 2.77
CA HIS A 37 -2.67 -0.24 1.77
C HIS A 37 -1.20 -0.63 1.60
N CYS A 38 -0.96 -1.78 0.98
CA CYS A 38 0.35 -2.15 0.48
C CYS A 38 0.30 -2.25 -1.05
N THR A 39 1.09 -1.45 -1.74
CA THR A 39 1.15 -1.49 -3.21
C THR A 39 1.97 -2.68 -3.67
N ILE A 40 1.35 -3.59 -4.42
CA ILE A 40 2.02 -4.75 -5.04
C ILE A 40 2.69 -4.34 -6.35
N TYR A 41 1.99 -3.54 -7.15
CA TYR A 41 2.53 -3.02 -8.41
C TYR A 41 1.89 -1.66 -8.72
N GLY A 42 2.71 -0.67 -9.04
CA GLY A 42 2.25 0.71 -9.19
C GLY A 42 2.55 1.33 -10.54
N HIS A 43 1.89 2.46 -10.81
CA HIS A 43 2.13 3.32 -11.97
C HIS A 43 1.91 2.64 -13.33
N LEU A 44 0.88 1.79 -13.42
CA LEU A 44 0.49 1.11 -14.66
C LEU A 44 -0.35 2.07 -15.53
N ASN A 45 0.21 2.47 -16.67
CA ASN A 45 -0.52 3.22 -17.71
C ASN A 45 -1.08 2.22 -18.72
N THR A 46 -2.24 1.64 -18.41
CA THR A 46 -2.89 0.59 -19.22
C THR A 46 -4.41 0.70 -19.10
N ASP A 47 -5.14 -0.10 -19.84
CA ASP A 47 -6.59 -0.17 -19.74
C ASP A 47 -7.01 -0.97 -18.52
N ILE A 48 -8.03 -0.48 -17.81
CA ILE A 48 -8.66 -1.14 -16.67
C ILE A 48 -9.23 -2.52 -17.05
N GLU A 49 -9.69 -2.67 -18.27
CA GLU A 49 -10.25 -3.93 -18.78
C GLU A 49 -9.20 -5.05 -18.96
N ILE A 50 -7.91 -4.69 -18.98
CA ILE A 50 -6.80 -5.64 -18.91
C ILE A 50 -6.52 -6.03 -17.45
N LEU A 51 -6.66 -5.09 -16.53
CA LEU A 51 -6.33 -5.30 -15.12
C LEU A 51 -7.40 -6.10 -14.37
N LYS A 52 -8.69 -5.88 -14.64
CA LYS A 52 -9.80 -6.56 -13.95
C LYS A 52 -9.74 -8.09 -14.02
N PRO A 53 -9.66 -8.71 -15.21
CA PRO A 53 -9.57 -10.18 -15.33
C PRO A 53 -8.29 -10.71 -14.69
N PHE A 54 -7.16 -10.00 -14.83
CA PHE A 54 -5.90 -10.38 -14.19
C PHE A 54 -6.01 -10.41 -12.68
N VAL A 55 -6.52 -9.33 -12.05
CA VAL A 55 -6.69 -9.25 -10.59
C VAL A 55 -7.73 -10.27 -10.09
N THR A 56 -8.79 -10.53 -10.87
CA THR A 56 -9.79 -11.54 -10.54
C THR A 56 -9.17 -12.94 -10.50
N GLU A 57 -8.38 -13.29 -11.51
CA GLU A 57 -7.73 -14.61 -11.58
C GLU A 57 -6.63 -14.73 -10.52
N LEU A 58 -5.87 -13.68 -10.30
CA LEU A 58 -4.84 -13.65 -9.27
C LEU A 58 -5.45 -13.86 -7.87
N ALA A 59 -6.55 -13.19 -7.54
CA ALA A 59 -7.20 -13.30 -6.25
C ALA A 59 -7.74 -14.71 -5.95
N LYS A 60 -8.23 -15.45 -6.95
CA LYS A 60 -8.72 -16.83 -6.78
C LYS A 60 -7.66 -17.82 -6.28
N ASN A 61 -6.38 -17.54 -6.53
CA ASN A 61 -5.27 -18.43 -6.22
C ASN A 61 -4.65 -18.17 -4.84
N TYR A 62 -5.23 -17.26 -4.06
CA TYR A 62 -4.74 -16.90 -2.73
C TYR A 62 -5.84 -16.99 -1.70
N ASN A 63 -5.42 -17.26 -0.47
CA ASN A 63 -6.22 -17.10 0.73
C ASN A 63 -5.68 -15.91 1.55
N GLN A 64 -6.46 -15.46 2.51
CA GLN A 64 -6.01 -14.50 3.52
C GLN A 64 -4.65 -14.93 4.09
N PHE A 65 -3.71 -14.00 4.17
CA PHE A 65 -2.38 -14.28 4.70
C PHE A 65 -1.86 -13.15 5.58
N SER A 66 -0.92 -13.48 6.45
CA SER A 66 -0.25 -12.55 7.34
C SER A 66 1.17 -12.26 6.84
N ALA A 67 1.61 -11.01 7.02
CA ALA A 67 2.98 -10.59 6.76
C ALA A 67 3.59 -9.93 8.00
N SER A 68 4.87 -10.21 8.25
CA SER A 68 5.60 -9.63 9.38
C SER A 68 5.90 -8.16 9.14
N VAL A 69 5.56 -7.34 10.11
CA VAL A 69 5.89 -5.91 10.15
C VAL A 69 7.26 -5.73 10.80
N LYS A 70 8.08 -4.83 10.26
CA LYS A 70 9.43 -4.57 10.77
C LYS A 70 9.45 -3.34 11.66
N LYS A 71 9.44 -2.16 11.05
CA LYS A 71 9.59 -0.88 11.76
C LYS A 71 9.04 0.30 10.97
N ILE A 72 8.81 1.40 11.66
CA ILE A 72 8.56 2.70 11.03
C ILE A 72 9.86 3.18 10.38
N LYS A 73 9.75 3.69 9.17
CA LYS A 73 10.83 4.33 8.41
C LYS A 73 10.37 5.65 7.83
N SER A 74 11.31 6.53 7.59
CA SER A 74 11.14 7.74 6.78
C SER A 74 11.89 7.63 5.45
N GLY A 75 11.41 8.37 4.45
CA GLY A 75 12.04 8.49 3.15
C GLY A 75 11.94 9.92 2.62
N ASP A 76 12.65 10.20 1.54
CA ASP A 76 12.83 11.57 1.03
C ASP A 76 11.78 11.98 -0.02
N SER A 77 10.84 11.11 -0.35
CA SER A 77 9.78 11.40 -1.32
C SER A 77 8.44 11.63 -0.65
N TYR A 78 7.62 12.52 -1.21
CA TYR A 78 6.28 12.84 -0.73
C TYR A 78 5.41 11.58 -0.52
N SER A 79 5.42 10.66 -1.48
CA SER A 79 4.59 9.45 -1.46
C SER A 79 5.17 8.30 -0.62
N LYS A 80 6.36 8.46 -0.09
CA LYS A 80 7.04 7.50 0.78
C LYS A 80 7.78 8.23 1.91
N SER A 81 7.14 9.23 2.49
CA SER A 81 7.74 10.07 3.51
C SER A 81 7.79 9.40 4.88
N LEU A 82 6.72 8.73 5.28
CA LEU A 82 6.64 8.00 6.54
C LEU A 82 5.82 6.72 6.33
N TYR A 83 6.41 5.58 6.64
CA TYR A 83 5.83 4.28 6.35
C TYR A 83 6.30 3.18 7.30
N VAL A 84 5.50 2.13 7.37
CA VAL A 84 5.82 0.89 8.08
C VAL A 84 6.35 -0.12 7.08
N SER A 85 7.59 -0.59 7.27
CA SER A 85 8.19 -1.58 6.38
C SER A 85 7.72 -2.99 6.73
N ILE A 86 7.48 -3.81 5.70
CA ILE A 86 7.00 -5.18 5.79
C ILE A 86 8.09 -6.14 5.29
N LYS A 87 8.19 -7.32 5.88
CA LYS A 87 9.10 -8.37 5.40
C LYS A 87 8.61 -8.89 4.05
N ASN A 88 9.45 -8.78 3.02
CA ASN A 88 9.14 -9.31 1.70
C ASN A 88 9.37 -10.83 1.69
N SER A 89 8.32 -11.60 1.93
CA SER A 89 8.37 -13.07 1.99
C SER A 89 7.01 -13.70 1.64
N GLY A 90 7.02 -15.01 1.36
CA GLY A 90 5.81 -15.79 1.14
C GLY A 90 4.91 -15.25 0.03
N ALA A 91 3.60 -15.22 0.28
CA ALA A 91 2.59 -14.77 -0.67
C ALA A 91 2.83 -13.35 -1.19
N LEU A 92 3.35 -12.45 -0.34
CA LEU A 92 3.65 -11.07 -0.71
C LEU A 92 4.66 -10.99 -1.86
N ASN A 93 5.76 -11.75 -1.74
CA ASN A 93 6.78 -11.82 -2.78
C ASN A 93 6.26 -12.51 -4.06
N GLN A 94 5.48 -13.58 -3.91
CA GLN A 94 4.88 -14.29 -5.03
C GLN A 94 3.94 -13.41 -5.84
N LEU A 95 3.03 -12.68 -5.19
CA LEU A 95 2.10 -11.73 -5.81
C LEU A 95 2.85 -10.66 -6.62
N ASN A 96 3.89 -10.06 -6.04
CA ASN A 96 4.70 -9.09 -6.77
C ASN A 96 5.40 -9.73 -7.98
N THR A 97 5.96 -10.95 -7.84
CA THR A 97 6.63 -11.65 -8.94
C THR A 97 5.68 -11.92 -10.11
N ILE A 98 4.44 -12.35 -9.83
CA ILE A 98 3.43 -12.55 -10.87
C ILE A 98 3.08 -11.24 -11.58
N CYS A 99 2.86 -10.16 -10.82
CA CYS A 99 2.63 -8.83 -11.40
C CYS A 99 3.83 -8.36 -12.24
N LYS A 100 5.05 -8.54 -11.74
CA LYS A 100 6.29 -8.20 -12.46
C LYS A 100 6.40 -8.96 -13.79
N ASN A 101 6.14 -10.25 -13.81
CA ASN A 101 6.18 -11.06 -15.02
C ASN A 101 5.15 -10.58 -16.07
N LYS A 102 3.98 -10.13 -15.62
CA LYS A 102 2.92 -9.61 -16.50
C LYS A 102 3.20 -8.20 -17.03
N PHE A 103 3.70 -7.31 -16.16
CA PHE A 103 3.68 -5.85 -16.43
C PHE A 103 5.06 -5.21 -16.58
N SER A 104 6.17 -5.93 -16.41
CA SER A 104 7.52 -5.34 -16.46
C SER A 104 7.88 -4.67 -17.79
N ARG A 105 7.24 -5.09 -18.90
CA ARG A 105 7.39 -4.45 -20.22
C ARG A 105 6.68 -3.11 -20.31
N LEU A 106 5.59 -2.91 -19.54
CA LEU A 106 4.84 -1.66 -19.48
C LEU A 106 5.46 -0.68 -18.49
N LYS A 107 5.91 -1.18 -17.34
CA LYS A 107 6.50 -0.38 -16.28
C LYS A 107 7.44 -1.21 -15.41
N LYS A 108 8.69 -0.79 -15.29
CA LYS A 108 9.56 -1.34 -14.25
C LYS A 108 9.13 -0.80 -12.89
N TYR A 109 8.95 -1.69 -11.92
CA TYR A 109 8.54 -1.36 -10.56
C TYR A 109 9.48 -2.02 -9.54
N GLY A 110 10.12 -1.20 -8.72
CA GLY A 110 10.93 -1.67 -7.59
C GLY A 110 10.03 -1.97 -6.39
N PHE A 111 9.95 -3.24 -6.01
CA PHE A 111 9.10 -3.68 -4.92
C PHE A 111 9.81 -3.57 -3.57
N ASP A 112 9.32 -2.67 -2.73
CA ASP A 112 9.70 -2.53 -1.34
C ASP A 112 8.42 -2.47 -0.51
N PRO A 113 7.93 -3.63 0.01
CA PRO A 113 6.62 -3.71 0.64
C PRO A 113 6.54 -2.87 1.90
N HIS A 114 5.52 -2.01 1.95
CA HIS A 114 5.29 -1.10 3.06
C HIS A 114 3.82 -0.66 3.10
N ILE A 115 3.42 -0.13 4.25
CA ILE A 115 2.18 0.62 4.42
C ILE A 115 2.56 2.05 4.78
N SER A 116 2.21 3.00 3.92
CA SER A 116 2.39 4.43 4.22
C SER A 116 1.49 4.83 5.39
N ILE A 117 2.01 5.68 6.27
CA ILE A 117 1.29 6.20 7.44
C ILE A 117 1.22 7.73 7.47
N ALA A 118 1.99 8.40 6.62
CA ALA A 118 1.80 9.81 6.26
C ALA A 118 2.40 10.10 4.87
N TYR A 119 1.81 11.05 4.16
CA TYR A 119 2.32 11.64 2.93
C TYR A 119 2.63 13.11 3.17
N GLY A 120 3.82 13.55 2.77
CA GLY A 120 4.27 14.92 2.95
C GLY A 120 5.79 15.04 2.91
N ILE A 121 6.29 16.18 3.33
CA ILE A 121 7.71 16.42 3.57
C ILE A 121 7.82 16.94 5.00
N PHE A 122 8.51 16.21 5.85
CA PHE A 122 8.59 16.47 7.28
C PHE A 122 10.04 16.46 7.75
N SER A 123 10.35 17.28 8.74
CA SER A 123 11.63 17.25 9.44
C SER A 123 11.75 15.99 10.32
N ASN A 124 12.98 15.63 10.67
CA ASN A 124 13.22 14.52 11.59
C ASN A 124 12.58 14.75 12.96
N GLU A 125 12.52 15.99 13.42
CA GLU A 125 11.89 16.38 14.67
C GLU A 125 10.37 16.16 14.63
N GLU A 126 9.70 16.62 13.57
CA GLU A 126 8.26 16.38 13.36
C GLU A 126 7.94 14.89 13.32
N ILE A 127 8.73 14.10 12.59
CA ILE A 127 8.58 12.63 12.52
C ILE A 127 8.74 12.01 13.91
N TYR A 128 9.76 12.37 14.65
CA TYR A 128 9.98 11.87 16.01
C TYR A 128 8.79 12.15 16.92
N PHE A 129 8.32 13.40 16.99
CA PHE A 129 7.17 13.76 17.83
C PHE A 129 5.87 13.11 17.36
N ALA A 130 5.70 12.93 16.05
CA ALA A 130 4.51 12.26 15.52
C ALA A 130 4.48 10.76 15.83
N THR A 131 5.63 10.09 15.92
CA THR A 131 5.73 8.63 15.97
C THR A 131 6.12 8.06 17.33
N LYS A 132 6.73 8.82 18.24
CA LYS A 132 7.28 8.35 19.53
C LYS A 132 6.33 7.55 20.42
N SER A 133 5.01 7.76 20.29
CA SER A 133 3.98 7.05 21.06
C SER A 133 3.13 6.09 20.20
N ILE A 134 3.53 5.86 18.94
CA ILE A 134 2.80 4.96 18.05
C ILE A 134 3.30 3.54 18.25
N ILE A 135 2.35 2.66 18.57
CA ILE A 135 2.60 1.22 18.63
C ILE A 135 2.13 0.62 17.31
N ILE A 136 3.03 -0.02 16.58
CA ILE A 136 2.70 -0.72 15.34
C ILE A 136 2.47 -2.21 15.63
N PRO A 137 1.46 -2.85 14.99
CA PRO A 137 1.29 -4.29 15.08
C PRO A 137 2.52 -5.04 14.55
N SER A 138 2.84 -6.19 15.12
CA SER A 138 3.94 -7.05 14.64
C SER A 138 3.64 -7.74 13.30
N HIS A 139 2.36 -7.84 12.95
CA HIS A 139 1.87 -8.46 11.72
C HIS A 139 0.75 -7.61 11.11
N VAL A 140 0.58 -7.74 9.81
CA VAL A 140 -0.55 -7.23 9.05
C VAL A 140 -1.19 -8.36 8.26
N VAL A 141 -2.50 -8.42 8.24
CA VAL A 141 -3.27 -9.44 7.52
C VAL A 141 -3.88 -8.83 6.27
N PHE A 142 -3.72 -9.52 5.14
CA PHE A 142 -4.26 -9.15 3.84
C PHE A 142 -5.31 -10.17 3.40
N ASN A 143 -6.41 -9.68 2.82
CA ASN A 143 -7.54 -10.52 2.45
C ASN A 143 -8.07 -10.26 1.03
N GLY A 144 -7.36 -9.53 0.20
CA GLY A 144 -7.80 -9.26 -1.16
C GLY A 144 -6.89 -8.30 -1.92
N LEU A 145 -7.29 -8.01 -3.14
CA LEU A 145 -6.64 -7.09 -4.06
C LEU A 145 -7.60 -6.01 -4.53
N SER A 146 -7.08 -4.84 -4.80
CA SER A 146 -7.82 -3.76 -5.47
C SER A 146 -7.03 -3.14 -6.60
N ILE A 147 -7.75 -2.60 -7.58
CA ILE A 147 -7.21 -1.71 -8.60
C ILE A 147 -7.62 -0.30 -8.22
N VAL A 148 -6.65 0.57 -8.08
CA VAL A 148 -6.86 1.96 -7.68
C VAL A 148 -6.34 2.87 -8.78
N LYS A 149 -7.20 3.79 -9.22
CA LYS A 149 -6.79 4.88 -10.09
C LYS A 149 -6.01 5.87 -9.24
N THR A 150 -4.73 6.05 -9.57
CA THR A 150 -3.80 6.88 -8.81
C THR A 150 -3.38 8.10 -9.62
N GLY A 151 -2.97 9.15 -8.92
CA GLY A 151 -2.48 10.39 -9.49
C GLY A 151 -1.65 11.16 -8.47
N LYS A 152 -1.24 12.37 -8.83
CA LYS A 152 -0.42 13.23 -7.95
C LYS A 152 -1.12 13.62 -6.64
N ASN A 153 -2.45 13.77 -6.68
CA ASN A 153 -3.23 14.14 -5.50
C ASN A 153 -3.83 12.89 -4.84
N VAL A 154 -3.42 12.60 -3.63
CA VAL A 154 -3.90 11.47 -2.82
C VAL A 154 -5.42 11.49 -2.63
N LYS A 155 -6.01 12.68 -2.51
CA LYS A 155 -7.48 12.84 -2.35
C LYS A 155 -8.28 12.44 -3.60
N SER A 156 -7.63 12.37 -4.77
CA SER A 156 -8.26 11.95 -6.02
C SER A 156 -8.10 10.45 -6.31
N TRP A 157 -7.48 9.70 -5.43
CA TRP A 157 -7.33 8.26 -5.61
C TRP A 157 -8.67 7.56 -5.43
N GLU A 158 -8.97 6.67 -6.36
CA GLU A 158 -10.26 6.01 -6.45
C GLU A 158 -10.08 4.50 -6.63
N THR A 159 -10.69 3.71 -5.75
CA THR A 159 -10.79 2.27 -5.94
C THR A 159 -11.82 1.97 -7.02
N VAL A 160 -11.35 1.47 -8.16
CA VAL A 160 -12.21 1.19 -9.33
C VAL A 160 -12.59 -0.28 -9.46
N PHE A 161 -11.93 -1.16 -8.70
CA PHE A 161 -12.20 -2.59 -8.70
C PHE A 161 -11.58 -3.26 -7.47
N GLN A 162 -12.22 -4.30 -6.94
CA GLN A 162 -11.64 -5.11 -5.86
C GLN A 162 -12.13 -6.55 -5.88
N ARG A 163 -11.33 -7.47 -5.36
CA ARG A 163 -11.62 -8.88 -5.15
C ARG A 163 -11.03 -9.35 -3.84
N GLN A 164 -11.83 -10.09 -3.08
CA GLN A 164 -11.38 -10.84 -1.90
C GLN A 164 -10.66 -12.12 -2.35
N PHE A 165 -9.77 -12.61 -1.51
CA PHE A 165 -9.13 -13.90 -1.64
C PHE A 165 -10.07 -15.05 -1.34
#